data_bfc6dbe7f9d3774e6cfc4547b87501af
#
_entry.id   bfc6dbe7f9d3774e6cfc4547b87501af
#
_cell.length_a   1.000
_cell.length_b   1.000
_cell.length_c   1.000
_cell.angle_alpha   90.00
_cell.angle_beta   90.00
_cell.angle_gamma   90.00
#
_symmetry.space_group_name_H-M   'P 1'
#
loop_
_entity.id
_entity.type
_entity.pdbx_description
1 polymer ?
#
loop_
_entity_poly.entity_id
_entity_poly.type
_entity_poly.pdbx_seq_one_letter_code
_entity_poly.pdbx_strand_id
1 'polypeptide(L)'
;MKVTVARAAGLDVHKDTVTACVRVPESGSDRRQEVREFRTFTHDLRRLRLWLIDQAVTQVAMEATGVYWRPVWHVLEDLEGVELLLVNAHHVKNVPGRKTDVSDAAWLAQLLECGLLKGSFVPPPVIAHLRDLTRYRKKLVEARSSEALRIQKLLEDAGIKLDSVVSDVLGKSAREMLDALIAGVRDPRVLAEMARTRMRPKIPQLRLALEGRFSRHHAHMLEMHLAHVDQLTALIERLDAEIDEVMVPFGEQSLRLQTIPGVGKRIAEVIVAEIGVDMSRFPTAGHLASWAGMCPGNHESAGKRRSGRARKGDHALRVALCEAAWAAARTKDTYLSAQFRHLRRRFGKGGDKKAAFALGHTILVIAWHLLTNESTYEDLGGDYFARRNHSETRKRHLIRQLEALGKIVTVKPAA
;
A
#
# COMPACT_ATOMS: atom_id res chain seq x y z
N MET A 1 24.24 -30.48 -1.35
CA MET A 1 22.84 -30.09 -1.65
C MET A 1 22.45 -30.70 -2.99
N LYS A 2 21.18 -31.11 -3.17
CA LYS A 2 20.73 -31.68 -4.45
C LYS A 2 20.56 -30.56 -5.49
N VAL A 3 21.16 -30.74 -6.66
CA VAL A 3 21.03 -29.81 -7.80
C VAL A 3 19.65 -30.01 -8.43
N THR A 4 18.86 -28.95 -8.53
CA THR A 4 17.54 -28.93 -9.17
C THR A 4 17.56 -28.14 -10.49
N VAL A 5 18.45 -27.15 -10.62
CA VAL A 5 18.63 -26.32 -11.80
C VAL A 5 20.02 -26.58 -12.37
N ALA A 6 20.10 -27.17 -13.56
CA ALA A 6 21.36 -27.58 -14.15
C ALA A 6 22.27 -26.38 -14.53
N ARG A 7 21.69 -25.29 -15.05
CA ARG A 7 22.39 -24.12 -15.58
C ARG A 7 21.82 -22.84 -14.99
N ALA A 8 22.44 -22.40 -13.89
CA ALA A 8 21.98 -21.29 -13.08
C ALA A 8 22.92 -20.09 -13.13
N ALA A 9 22.37 -18.88 -13.09
CA ALA A 9 23.14 -17.66 -12.88
C ALA A 9 22.60 -16.85 -11.72
N GLY A 10 23.51 -16.25 -10.94
CA GLY A 10 23.21 -15.28 -9.89
C GLY A 10 23.80 -13.93 -10.26
N LEU A 11 23.00 -12.85 -10.11
CA LEU A 11 23.40 -11.49 -10.40
C LEU A 11 23.34 -10.65 -9.13
N ASP A 12 24.47 -10.12 -8.73
CA ASP A 12 24.57 -9.08 -7.69
C ASP A 12 24.61 -7.72 -8.38
N VAL A 13 23.53 -6.94 -8.21
CA VAL A 13 23.29 -5.72 -8.96
C VAL A 13 23.50 -4.50 -8.08
N HIS A 14 24.45 -3.67 -8.51
CA HIS A 14 24.73 -2.36 -7.94
C HIS A 14 24.37 -1.24 -8.91
N LYS A 15 24.60 0.01 -8.50
CA LYS A 15 24.33 1.19 -9.34
C LYS A 15 25.15 1.20 -10.63
N ASP A 16 26.43 0.90 -10.53
CA ASP A 16 27.40 1.09 -11.62
C ASP A 16 27.88 -0.25 -12.22
N THR A 17 27.72 -1.35 -11.49
CA THR A 17 28.20 -2.68 -11.88
C THR A 17 27.21 -3.78 -11.59
N VAL A 18 27.31 -4.87 -12.35
CA VAL A 18 26.62 -6.15 -12.15
C VAL A 18 27.69 -7.23 -12.08
N THR A 19 27.85 -7.86 -10.92
CA THR A 19 28.65 -9.07 -10.79
C THR A 19 27.75 -10.25 -11.10
N ALA A 20 28.11 -11.02 -12.12
CA ALA A 20 27.37 -12.19 -12.56
C ALA A 20 28.19 -13.47 -12.32
N CYS A 21 27.56 -14.47 -11.73
CA CYS A 21 28.13 -15.79 -11.52
C CYS A 21 27.28 -16.84 -12.25
N VAL A 22 27.89 -17.61 -13.13
CA VAL A 22 27.27 -18.74 -13.81
C VAL A 22 27.77 -20.05 -13.19
N ARG A 23 26.86 -20.99 -12.94
CA ARG A 23 27.13 -22.33 -12.48
C ARG A 23 26.52 -23.35 -13.46
N VAL A 24 27.37 -24.12 -14.14
CA VAL A 24 26.96 -25.06 -15.21
C VAL A 24 27.60 -26.44 -14.96
N PRO A 25 27.04 -27.52 -15.53
CA PRO A 25 27.66 -28.84 -15.46
C PRO A 25 29.05 -28.83 -16.10
N GLU A 26 29.96 -29.56 -15.50
CA GLU A 26 31.24 -29.94 -16.06
C GLU A 26 31.34 -31.46 -16.17
N SER A 27 32.45 -32.02 -16.50
CA SER A 27 32.61 -33.48 -16.65
C SER A 27 32.32 -34.24 -15.32
N GLY A 28 31.46 -35.25 -15.38
CA GLY A 28 31.04 -36.02 -14.19
C GLY A 28 30.06 -35.29 -13.30
N SER A 29 30.31 -35.29 -11.97
CA SER A 29 29.50 -34.58 -10.98
C SER A 29 29.94 -33.14 -10.69
N ASP A 30 30.99 -32.67 -11.36
CA ASP A 30 31.62 -31.40 -11.08
C ASP A 30 30.86 -30.25 -11.68
N ARG A 31 31.03 -29.06 -11.06
CA ARG A 31 30.34 -27.83 -11.44
C ARG A 31 31.38 -26.78 -11.79
N ARG A 32 31.34 -26.29 -13.02
CA ARG A 32 32.11 -25.12 -13.41
C ARG A 32 31.40 -23.86 -12.89
N GLN A 33 32.16 -23.02 -12.24
CA GLN A 33 31.73 -21.72 -11.77
C GLN A 33 32.58 -20.65 -12.45
N GLU A 34 31.93 -19.67 -13.06
CA GLU A 34 32.62 -18.55 -13.68
C GLU A 34 31.96 -17.25 -13.22
N VAL A 35 32.78 -16.27 -12.83
CA VAL A 35 32.33 -14.95 -12.36
C VAL A 35 32.87 -13.88 -13.30
N ARG A 36 31.99 -12.98 -13.74
CA ARG A 36 32.33 -11.81 -14.54
C ARG A 36 31.66 -10.57 -13.98
N GLU A 37 32.30 -9.42 -14.18
CA GLU A 37 31.74 -8.11 -13.86
C GLU A 37 31.40 -7.36 -15.15
N PHE A 38 30.24 -6.69 -15.14
CA PHE A 38 29.74 -5.87 -16.24
C PHE A 38 29.34 -4.51 -15.68
N ARG A 39 29.50 -3.45 -16.49
CA ARG A 39 28.91 -2.15 -16.14
C ARG A 39 27.41 -2.15 -16.41
N THR A 40 26.68 -1.22 -15.77
CA THR A 40 25.22 -1.11 -15.93
C THR A 40 24.79 -0.30 -17.17
N PHE A 41 25.73 0.09 -18.04
CA PHE A 41 25.36 0.66 -19.34
C PHE A 41 24.67 -0.39 -20.23
N THR A 42 23.67 0.04 -21.00
CA THR A 42 22.89 -0.87 -21.87
C THR A 42 23.76 -1.72 -22.77
N HIS A 43 24.87 -1.17 -23.30
CA HIS A 43 25.83 -1.92 -24.12
C HIS A 43 26.44 -3.10 -23.34
N ASP A 44 26.87 -2.87 -22.10
CA ASP A 44 27.50 -3.90 -21.28
C ASP A 44 26.46 -4.91 -20.76
N LEU A 45 25.23 -4.49 -20.48
CA LEU A 45 24.13 -5.38 -20.13
C LEU A 45 23.75 -6.30 -21.32
N ARG A 46 23.85 -5.81 -22.56
CA ARG A 46 23.70 -6.66 -23.75
C ARG A 46 24.84 -7.70 -23.87
N ARG A 47 26.06 -7.35 -23.47
CA ARG A 47 27.18 -8.31 -23.37
C ARG A 47 26.94 -9.35 -22.29
N LEU A 48 26.39 -8.96 -21.12
CA LEU A 48 25.95 -9.89 -20.10
C LEU A 48 24.89 -10.87 -20.68
N ARG A 49 23.88 -10.36 -21.38
CA ARG A 49 22.85 -11.18 -22.04
C ARG A 49 23.49 -12.21 -23.00
N LEU A 50 24.38 -11.80 -23.87
CA LEU A 50 25.05 -12.69 -24.81
C LEU A 50 25.88 -13.74 -24.09
N TRP A 51 26.58 -13.38 -23.02
CA TRP A 51 27.34 -14.33 -22.21
C TRP A 51 26.45 -15.37 -21.53
N LEU A 52 25.27 -14.99 -21.01
CA LEU A 52 24.30 -15.91 -20.42
C LEU A 52 23.75 -16.91 -21.47
N ILE A 53 23.51 -16.44 -22.70
CA ILE A 53 23.11 -17.30 -23.84
C ILE A 53 24.22 -18.28 -24.16
N ASP A 54 25.47 -17.84 -24.32
CA ASP A 54 26.64 -18.67 -24.62
C ASP A 54 26.84 -19.78 -23.56
N GLN A 55 26.57 -19.47 -22.29
CA GLN A 55 26.61 -20.44 -21.20
C GLN A 55 25.35 -21.32 -21.11
N ALA A 56 24.40 -21.13 -22.02
CA ALA A 56 23.11 -21.83 -22.07
C ALA A 56 22.38 -21.83 -20.71
N VAL A 57 22.38 -20.70 -20.02
CA VAL A 57 21.72 -20.53 -18.72
C VAL A 57 20.21 -20.65 -18.89
N THR A 58 19.55 -21.41 -18.00
CA THR A 58 18.11 -21.61 -18.00
C THR A 58 17.37 -20.85 -16.91
N GLN A 59 18.07 -20.48 -15.83
CA GLN A 59 17.47 -19.65 -14.78
C GLN A 59 18.47 -18.60 -14.29
N VAL A 60 17.96 -17.39 -14.04
CA VAL A 60 18.75 -16.26 -13.52
C VAL A 60 18.07 -15.71 -12.27
N ALA A 61 18.80 -15.60 -11.18
CA ALA A 61 18.34 -14.91 -9.98
C ALA A 61 19.08 -13.59 -9.80
N MET A 62 18.34 -12.51 -9.45
CA MET A 62 18.91 -11.23 -9.07
C MET A 62 18.26 -10.69 -7.79
N GLU A 63 19.03 -9.96 -6.97
CA GLU A 63 18.52 -9.38 -5.74
C GLU A 63 17.75 -8.07 -6.01
N ALA A 64 16.60 -7.90 -5.35
CA ALA A 64 15.76 -6.71 -5.42
C ALA A 64 16.40 -5.54 -4.62
N THR A 65 17.50 -4.98 -5.10
CA THR A 65 18.22 -3.86 -4.48
C THR A 65 17.78 -2.53 -5.09
N GLY A 66 16.96 -1.77 -4.36
CA GLY A 66 16.47 -0.47 -4.81
C GLY A 66 15.77 -0.53 -6.17
N VAL A 67 16.24 0.29 -7.13
CA VAL A 67 15.72 0.35 -8.52
C VAL A 67 16.72 -0.21 -9.54
N TYR A 68 17.94 -0.54 -9.11
CA TYR A 68 19.07 -0.86 -9.99
C TYR A 68 18.88 -2.17 -10.76
N TRP A 69 18.07 -3.10 -10.25
CA TRP A 69 17.73 -4.34 -10.93
C TRP A 69 16.87 -4.14 -12.20
N ARG A 70 16.10 -3.04 -12.31
CA ARG A 70 15.15 -2.80 -13.42
C ARG A 70 15.83 -2.78 -14.79
N PRO A 71 16.92 -2.02 -15.04
CA PRO A 71 17.60 -2.04 -16.34
C PRO A 71 18.15 -3.42 -16.71
N VAL A 72 18.64 -4.17 -15.72
CA VAL A 72 19.14 -5.54 -15.93
C VAL A 72 17.98 -6.46 -16.30
N TRP A 73 16.86 -6.36 -15.59
CA TRP A 73 15.64 -7.11 -15.88
C TRP A 73 15.15 -6.87 -17.30
N HIS A 74 15.01 -5.61 -17.70
CA HIS A 74 14.51 -5.25 -19.05
C HIS A 74 15.38 -5.74 -20.20
N VAL A 75 16.69 -5.90 -19.98
CA VAL A 75 17.58 -6.47 -21.00
C VAL A 75 17.46 -8.00 -21.08
N LEU A 76 16.99 -8.65 -20.01
CA LEU A 76 16.93 -10.11 -19.89
C LEU A 76 15.52 -10.69 -20.01
N GLU A 77 14.44 -9.90 -19.80
CA GLU A 77 13.07 -10.41 -19.66
C GLU A 77 12.49 -11.08 -20.92
N ASP A 78 13.05 -10.82 -22.08
CA ASP A 78 12.68 -11.40 -23.37
C ASP A 78 13.60 -12.55 -23.82
N LEU A 79 14.47 -13.06 -22.91
CA LEU A 79 15.30 -14.22 -23.20
C LEU A 79 14.44 -15.49 -23.26
N GLU A 80 14.31 -16.06 -24.44
CA GLU A 80 13.61 -17.33 -24.64
C GLU A 80 14.28 -18.48 -23.87
N GLY A 81 13.47 -19.27 -23.17
CA GLY A 81 13.96 -20.43 -22.39
C GLY A 81 14.69 -20.10 -21.10
N VAL A 82 14.71 -18.83 -20.69
CA VAL A 82 15.34 -18.39 -19.45
C VAL A 82 14.29 -17.88 -18.46
N GLU A 83 14.20 -18.46 -17.29
CA GLU A 83 13.38 -17.99 -16.19
C GLU A 83 14.13 -16.97 -15.35
N LEU A 84 13.56 -15.76 -15.18
CA LEU A 84 14.11 -14.72 -14.34
C LEU A 84 13.44 -14.70 -12.97
N LEU A 85 14.24 -14.73 -11.90
CA LEU A 85 13.78 -14.62 -10.52
C LEU A 85 14.34 -13.35 -9.87
N LEU A 86 13.46 -12.42 -9.53
CA LEU A 86 13.81 -11.32 -8.64
C LEU A 86 13.64 -11.80 -7.21
N VAL A 87 14.69 -11.80 -6.40
CA VAL A 87 14.65 -12.35 -5.04
C VAL A 87 14.79 -11.28 -3.98
N ASN A 88 14.13 -11.47 -2.84
CA ASN A 88 14.22 -10.53 -1.72
C ASN A 88 15.50 -10.78 -0.91
N ALA A 89 16.33 -9.74 -0.74
CA ALA A 89 17.55 -9.75 0.05
C ALA A 89 17.40 -10.38 1.44
N HIS A 90 16.29 -10.13 2.11
CA HIS A 90 16.03 -10.68 3.43
C HIS A 90 15.87 -12.22 3.40
N HIS A 91 15.29 -12.76 2.33
CA HIS A 91 15.17 -14.21 2.19
C HIS A 91 16.52 -14.85 1.92
N VAL A 92 17.33 -14.27 1.05
CA VAL A 92 18.70 -14.73 0.74
C VAL A 92 19.58 -14.77 1.98
N LYS A 93 19.52 -13.72 2.82
CA LYS A 93 20.29 -13.61 4.07
C LYS A 93 19.88 -14.59 5.16
N ASN A 94 18.66 -15.09 5.12
CA ASN A 94 18.13 -16.02 6.14
C ASN A 94 18.25 -17.49 5.76
N VAL A 95 18.77 -17.83 4.58
CA VAL A 95 19.05 -19.23 4.23
C VAL A 95 20.26 -19.70 5.03
N PRO A 96 20.15 -20.78 5.84
CA PRO A 96 21.27 -21.30 6.59
C PRO A 96 22.36 -21.78 5.63
N GLY A 97 23.56 -21.27 5.79
CA GLY A 97 24.70 -21.64 4.97
C GLY A 97 25.91 -20.76 5.28
N ARG A 98 27.08 -21.19 4.84
CA ARG A 98 28.34 -20.54 5.14
C ARG A 98 28.50 -19.31 4.24
N LYS A 99 28.41 -18.14 4.81
CA LYS A 99 28.78 -16.87 4.16
C LYS A 99 30.29 -16.67 4.40
N THR A 100 31.12 -17.25 3.58
CA THR A 100 32.58 -17.00 3.62
C THR A 100 33.04 -16.69 2.22
N ASP A 101 33.70 -15.56 2.00
CA ASP A 101 34.51 -15.13 0.84
C ASP A 101 33.97 -15.41 -0.57
N VAL A 102 32.72 -15.90 -0.67
CA VAL A 102 31.99 -16.12 -1.92
C VAL A 102 31.26 -14.83 -2.25
N SER A 103 31.44 -14.32 -3.47
CA SER A 103 30.70 -13.16 -3.94
C SER A 103 29.19 -13.39 -3.79
N ASP A 104 28.41 -12.33 -3.49
CA ASP A 104 26.96 -12.43 -3.33
C ASP A 104 26.29 -13.03 -4.60
N ALA A 105 26.86 -12.79 -5.79
CA ALA A 105 26.45 -13.41 -7.05
C ALA A 105 26.64 -14.93 -7.07
N ALA A 106 27.77 -15.43 -6.59
CA ALA A 106 28.04 -16.88 -6.53
C ALA A 106 27.12 -17.58 -5.51
N TRP A 107 26.83 -16.92 -4.39
CA TRP A 107 25.87 -17.41 -3.40
C TRP A 107 24.45 -17.48 -3.98
N LEU A 108 24.00 -16.44 -4.70
CA LEU A 108 22.72 -16.44 -5.39
C LEU A 108 22.62 -17.58 -6.42
N ALA A 109 23.67 -17.78 -7.25
CA ALA A 109 23.72 -18.84 -8.22
C ALA A 109 23.64 -20.23 -7.54
N GLN A 110 24.32 -20.45 -6.42
CA GLN A 110 24.29 -21.69 -5.65
C GLN A 110 22.93 -21.95 -5.02
N LEU A 111 22.28 -20.94 -4.45
CA LEU A 111 20.94 -21.08 -3.88
C LEU A 111 19.91 -21.38 -4.97
N LEU A 112 20.02 -20.72 -6.14
CA LEU A 112 19.16 -20.97 -7.30
C LEU A 112 19.34 -22.40 -7.80
N GLU A 113 20.57 -22.86 -7.96
CA GLU A 113 20.91 -24.22 -8.37
C GLU A 113 20.25 -25.28 -7.48
N CYS A 114 20.15 -25.02 -6.18
CA CYS A 114 19.53 -25.92 -5.20
C CYS A 114 18.00 -25.73 -5.08
N GLY A 115 17.37 -24.83 -5.82
CA GLY A 115 15.92 -24.55 -5.74
C GLY A 115 15.48 -23.89 -4.42
N LEU A 116 16.39 -23.21 -3.73
CA LEU A 116 16.12 -22.59 -2.42
C LEU A 116 15.62 -21.16 -2.51
N LEU A 117 15.56 -20.59 -3.71
CA LEU A 117 15.08 -19.22 -3.94
C LEU A 117 13.60 -19.21 -4.32
N LYS A 118 12.90 -18.19 -3.82
CA LYS A 118 11.53 -17.88 -4.23
C LYS A 118 11.52 -16.51 -4.90
N GLY A 119 10.98 -16.44 -6.11
CA GLY A 119 10.81 -15.22 -6.86
C GLY A 119 9.82 -14.26 -6.17
N SER A 120 10.14 -12.98 -6.22
CA SER A 120 9.22 -11.90 -5.86
C SER A 120 8.32 -11.56 -7.04
N PHE A 121 7.16 -10.99 -6.77
CA PHE A 121 6.27 -10.51 -7.82
C PHE A 121 6.89 -9.32 -8.57
N VAL A 122 7.17 -9.52 -9.85
CA VAL A 122 7.53 -8.44 -10.79
C VAL A 122 6.28 -8.13 -11.64
N PRO A 123 5.74 -6.91 -11.56
CA PRO A 123 4.54 -6.58 -12.30
C PRO A 123 4.81 -6.51 -13.81
N PRO A 124 3.84 -6.90 -14.64
CA PRO A 124 3.91 -6.64 -16.09
C PRO A 124 4.07 -5.13 -16.37
N PRO A 125 4.62 -4.73 -17.55
CA PRO A 125 4.94 -3.34 -17.85
C PRO A 125 3.78 -2.36 -17.63
N VAL A 126 2.55 -2.70 -18.07
CA VAL A 126 1.36 -1.86 -17.87
C VAL A 126 1.03 -1.67 -16.39
N ILE A 127 1.12 -2.73 -15.57
CA ILE A 127 0.91 -2.66 -14.11
C ILE A 127 2.04 -1.88 -13.45
N ALA A 128 3.29 -2.02 -13.91
CA ALA A 128 4.42 -1.24 -13.42
C ALA A 128 4.22 0.27 -13.68
N HIS A 129 3.77 0.62 -14.89
CA HIS A 129 3.42 1.99 -15.26
C HIS A 129 2.30 2.55 -14.36
N LEU A 130 1.18 1.83 -14.23
CA LEU A 130 0.08 2.21 -13.36
C LEU A 130 0.52 2.41 -11.90
N ARG A 131 1.42 1.54 -11.42
CA ARG A 131 2.00 1.63 -10.07
C ARG A 131 2.80 2.91 -9.87
N ASP A 132 3.62 3.30 -10.84
CA ASP A 132 4.41 4.52 -10.78
C ASP A 132 3.49 5.76 -10.78
N LEU A 133 2.43 5.78 -11.63
CA LEU A 133 1.44 6.85 -11.67
C LEU A 133 0.67 7.00 -10.34
N THR A 134 0.10 5.90 -9.82
CA THR A 134 -0.71 5.93 -8.59
C THR A 134 0.12 6.31 -7.37
N ARG A 135 1.36 5.84 -7.27
CA ARG A 135 2.30 6.20 -6.20
C ARG A 135 2.70 7.67 -6.29
N TYR A 136 3.00 8.18 -7.48
CA TYR A 136 3.35 9.58 -7.66
C TYR A 136 2.16 10.50 -7.38
N ARG A 137 0.97 10.13 -7.86
CA ARG A 137 -0.28 10.83 -7.52
C ARG A 137 -0.46 10.97 -6.00
N LYS A 138 -0.23 9.89 -5.24
CA LYS A 138 -0.31 9.93 -3.77
C LYS A 138 0.66 10.95 -3.18
N LYS A 139 1.89 11.04 -3.71
CA LYS A 139 2.89 12.01 -3.27
C LYS A 139 2.44 13.45 -3.54
N LEU A 140 1.84 13.73 -4.69
CA LEU A 140 1.32 15.06 -5.00
C LEU A 140 0.14 15.44 -4.08
N VAL A 141 -0.76 14.49 -3.77
CA VAL A 141 -1.86 14.71 -2.81
C VAL A 141 -1.32 15.00 -1.40
N GLU A 142 -0.30 14.27 -0.96
CA GLU A 142 0.38 14.52 0.31
C GLU A 142 1.06 15.90 0.34
N ALA A 143 1.72 16.31 -0.75
CA ALA A 143 2.33 17.62 -0.90
C ALA A 143 1.28 18.75 -0.83
N ARG A 144 0.16 18.60 -1.57
CA ARG A 144 -0.95 19.57 -1.52
C ARG A 144 -1.55 19.70 -0.12
N SER A 145 -1.71 18.58 0.59
CA SER A 145 -2.20 18.61 1.97
C SER A 145 -1.20 19.31 2.91
N SER A 146 0.09 19.13 2.67
CA SER A 146 1.13 19.83 3.44
C SER A 146 1.10 21.33 3.19
N GLU A 147 0.82 21.77 1.95
CA GLU A 147 0.64 23.21 1.65
C GLU A 147 -0.60 23.77 2.35
N ALA A 148 -1.72 23.04 2.37
CA ALA A 148 -2.91 23.45 3.12
C ALA A 148 -2.61 23.70 4.61
N LEU A 149 -1.81 22.81 5.23
CA LEU A 149 -1.36 22.98 6.62
C LEU A 149 -0.43 24.19 6.81
N ARG A 150 0.41 24.52 5.82
CA ARG A 150 1.25 25.73 5.83
C ARG A 150 0.40 27.00 5.75
N ILE A 151 -0.63 27.01 4.91
CA ILE A 151 -1.60 28.11 4.81
C ILE A 151 -2.31 28.28 6.17
N GLN A 152 -2.79 27.20 6.79
CA GLN A 152 -3.42 27.29 8.10
C GLN A 152 -2.46 27.89 9.15
N LYS A 153 -1.21 27.46 9.16
CA LYS A 153 -0.19 28.00 10.08
C LYS A 153 0.10 29.48 9.82
N LEU A 154 0.12 29.91 8.56
CA LEU A 154 0.30 31.31 8.19
C LEU A 154 -0.89 32.18 8.64
N LEU A 155 -2.11 31.67 8.52
CA LEU A 155 -3.32 32.34 9.00
C LEU A 155 -3.34 32.43 10.54
N GLU A 156 -2.89 31.39 11.24
CA GLU A 156 -2.73 31.41 12.69
C GLU A 156 -1.76 32.51 13.16
N ASP A 157 -0.63 32.69 12.48
CA ASP A 157 0.33 33.77 12.74
C ASP A 157 -0.31 35.17 12.55
N ALA A 158 -1.20 35.29 11.57
CA ALA A 158 -1.99 36.52 11.34
C ALA A 158 -3.14 36.69 12.32
N GLY A 159 -3.42 35.76 13.22
CA GLY A 159 -4.57 35.74 14.13
C GLY A 159 -5.90 35.39 13.46
N ILE A 160 -5.87 34.90 12.20
CA ILE A 160 -7.06 34.50 11.44
C ILE A 160 -7.37 33.03 11.71
N LYS A 161 -8.54 32.74 12.27
CA LYS A 161 -9.00 31.42 12.70
C LYS A 161 -9.93 30.74 11.68
N LEU A 162 -9.65 30.87 10.39
CA LEU A 162 -10.53 30.40 9.33
C LEU A 162 -10.76 28.88 9.42
N ASP A 163 -9.73 28.09 9.71
CA ASP A 163 -9.77 26.63 9.84
C ASP A 163 -10.61 26.13 11.02
N SER A 164 -10.87 26.97 12.02
CA SER A 164 -11.79 26.63 13.12
C SER A 164 -13.28 26.64 12.71
N VAL A 165 -13.60 27.30 11.58
CA VAL A 165 -14.97 27.45 11.06
C VAL A 165 -15.19 26.62 9.81
N VAL A 166 -14.19 26.59 8.90
CA VAL A 166 -14.24 25.83 7.65
C VAL A 166 -13.65 24.45 7.82
N SER A 167 -14.23 23.45 7.17
CA SER A 167 -13.68 22.09 7.14
C SER A 167 -12.53 21.93 6.14
N ASP A 168 -12.44 22.82 5.14
CA ASP A 168 -11.42 22.81 4.11
C ASP A 168 -11.05 24.25 3.77
N VAL A 169 -9.81 24.63 4.08
CA VAL A 169 -9.24 25.95 3.83
C VAL A 169 -9.01 26.22 2.32
N LEU A 170 -8.97 25.17 1.51
CA LEU A 170 -8.87 25.26 0.05
C LEU A 170 -10.23 25.18 -0.67
N GLY A 171 -11.32 25.02 0.08
CA GLY A 171 -12.69 24.99 -0.46
C GLY A 171 -13.11 26.34 -1.04
N LYS A 172 -14.06 26.34 -2.00
CA LYS A 172 -14.44 27.52 -2.80
C LYS A 172 -14.63 28.79 -1.99
N SER A 173 -15.43 28.74 -0.91
CA SER A 173 -15.68 29.94 -0.09
C SER A 173 -14.42 30.43 0.65
N ALA A 174 -13.65 29.51 1.22
CA ALA A 174 -12.40 29.84 1.90
C ALA A 174 -11.39 30.42 0.89
N ARG A 175 -11.26 29.82 -0.28
CA ARG A 175 -10.36 30.28 -1.34
C ARG A 175 -10.69 31.74 -1.76
N GLU A 176 -11.95 32.07 -1.98
CA GLU A 176 -12.37 33.44 -2.32
C GLU A 176 -12.02 34.45 -1.21
N MET A 177 -12.18 34.06 0.07
CA MET A 177 -11.77 34.89 1.19
C MET A 177 -10.25 35.10 1.23
N LEU A 178 -9.46 34.04 0.94
CA LEU A 178 -8.00 34.10 0.89
C LEU A 178 -7.51 35.00 -0.28
N ASP A 179 -8.10 34.85 -1.46
CA ASP A 179 -7.77 35.67 -2.63
C ASP A 179 -8.12 37.13 -2.36
N ALA A 180 -9.26 37.45 -1.71
CA ALA A 180 -9.63 38.78 -1.29
C ALA A 180 -8.66 39.36 -0.24
N LEU A 181 -8.17 38.55 0.69
CA LEU A 181 -7.13 38.96 1.65
C LEU A 181 -5.83 39.38 0.93
N ILE A 182 -5.42 38.61 -0.09
CA ILE A 182 -4.26 38.93 -0.94
C ILE A 182 -4.51 40.25 -1.68
N ALA A 183 -5.72 40.44 -2.23
CA ALA A 183 -6.13 41.66 -2.93
C ALA A 183 -6.26 42.89 -2.03
N GLY A 184 -6.07 42.76 -0.71
CA GLY A 184 -6.07 43.89 0.21
C GLY A 184 -7.37 44.10 0.97
N VAL A 185 -8.41 43.28 0.80
CA VAL A 185 -9.63 43.35 1.59
C VAL A 185 -9.33 42.94 3.03
N ARG A 186 -9.71 43.81 4.00
CA ARG A 186 -9.41 43.57 5.44
C ARG A 186 -10.67 43.59 6.31
N ASP A 187 -11.82 44.06 5.78
CA ASP A 187 -13.08 44.09 6.53
C ASP A 187 -13.61 42.63 6.68
N PRO A 188 -13.67 42.07 7.91
CA PRO A 188 -14.19 40.74 8.14
C PRO A 188 -15.64 40.54 7.71
N ARG A 189 -16.43 41.63 7.67
CA ARG A 189 -17.82 41.60 7.22
C ARG A 189 -17.90 41.34 5.73
N VAL A 190 -17.07 42.03 4.94
CA VAL A 190 -17.00 41.86 3.48
C VAL A 190 -16.50 40.44 3.15
N LEU A 191 -15.44 40.00 3.81
CA LEU A 191 -14.86 38.67 3.61
C LEU A 191 -15.87 37.55 3.95
N ALA A 192 -16.59 37.65 5.07
CA ALA A 192 -17.55 36.66 5.51
C ALA A 192 -18.74 36.50 4.56
N GLU A 193 -19.17 37.59 3.86
CA GLU A 193 -20.26 37.52 2.86
C GLU A 193 -19.90 36.72 1.59
N MET A 194 -18.62 36.40 1.36
CA MET A 194 -18.18 35.47 0.30
C MET A 194 -18.56 34.03 0.58
N ALA A 195 -19.12 33.75 1.77
CA ALA A 195 -19.59 32.39 2.14
C ALA A 195 -20.71 31.91 1.21
N ARG A 196 -20.57 30.73 0.63
CA ARG A 196 -21.52 30.12 -0.30
C ARG A 196 -22.28 28.94 0.33
N THR A 197 -23.50 28.74 -0.14
CA THR A 197 -24.32 27.57 0.18
C THR A 197 -24.30 27.17 1.67
N ARG A 198 -23.72 26.03 2.02
CA ARG A 198 -23.64 25.48 3.38
C ARG A 198 -22.80 26.30 4.36
N MET A 199 -21.99 27.25 3.84
CA MET A 199 -21.19 28.13 4.67
C MET A 199 -21.97 29.39 5.13
N ARG A 200 -23.06 29.83 4.43
CA ARG A 200 -23.82 31.01 4.78
C ARG A 200 -24.32 31.04 6.22
N PRO A 201 -24.85 29.95 6.82
CA PRO A 201 -25.22 29.96 8.23
C PRO A 201 -24.08 30.28 9.21
N LYS A 202 -22.81 30.12 8.74
CA LYS A 202 -21.61 30.36 9.54
C LYS A 202 -21.05 31.77 9.41
N ILE A 203 -21.70 32.69 8.65
CA ILE A 203 -21.27 34.08 8.46
C ILE A 203 -20.94 34.77 9.80
N PRO A 204 -21.77 34.68 10.85
CA PRO A 204 -21.43 35.31 12.14
C PRO A 204 -20.11 34.80 12.73
N GLN A 205 -19.83 33.49 12.63
CA GLN A 205 -18.58 32.90 13.10
C GLN A 205 -17.39 33.26 12.19
N LEU A 206 -17.61 33.35 10.88
CA LEU A 206 -16.58 33.75 9.91
C LEU A 206 -16.15 35.22 10.13
N ARG A 207 -17.07 36.13 10.49
CA ARG A 207 -16.70 37.49 10.84
C ARG A 207 -15.71 37.55 11.99
N LEU A 208 -15.92 36.74 13.05
CA LEU A 208 -15.00 36.67 14.18
C LEU A 208 -13.66 35.97 13.78
N ALA A 209 -13.75 34.93 12.99
CA ALA A 209 -12.58 34.16 12.57
C ALA A 209 -11.65 34.92 11.61
N LEU A 210 -12.18 35.90 10.89
CA LEU A 210 -11.44 36.73 9.92
C LEU A 210 -10.87 38.01 10.51
N GLU A 211 -11.12 38.28 11.78
CA GLU A 211 -10.46 39.36 12.53
C GLU A 211 -9.00 38.94 12.82
N GLY A 212 -8.04 39.75 12.36
CA GLY A 212 -6.63 39.47 12.54
C GLY A 212 -5.70 40.56 12.02
N ARG A 213 -4.40 40.34 12.16
CA ARG A 213 -3.34 41.26 11.77
C ARG A 213 -2.67 40.83 10.43
N PHE A 214 -3.48 40.73 9.39
CA PHE A 214 -3.00 40.26 8.08
C PHE A 214 -2.19 41.34 7.37
N SER A 215 -0.87 41.17 7.30
CA SER A 215 0.09 42.10 6.74
C SER A 215 0.40 41.81 5.25
N ARG A 216 1.19 42.72 4.62
CA ARG A 216 1.74 42.48 3.26
C ARG A 216 2.59 41.22 3.19
N HIS A 217 3.35 40.91 4.25
CA HIS A 217 4.14 39.68 4.31
C HIS A 217 3.23 38.45 4.22
N HIS A 218 2.15 38.41 5.02
CA HIS A 218 1.19 37.29 4.96
C HIS A 218 0.54 37.18 3.58
N ALA A 219 0.19 38.30 2.92
CA ALA A 219 -0.38 38.29 1.57
C ALA A 219 0.60 37.63 0.57
N HIS A 220 1.87 38.04 0.57
CA HIS A 220 2.87 37.52 -0.33
C HIS A 220 3.10 35.99 -0.09
N MET A 221 3.24 35.58 1.15
CA MET A 221 3.43 34.14 1.47
C MET A 221 2.20 33.32 1.12
N LEU A 222 1.00 33.84 1.38
CA LEU A 222 -0.25 33.16 1.03
C LEU A 222 -0.38 32.99 -0.49
N GLU A 223 -0.06 34.03 -1.27
CA GLU A 223 -0.04 33.96 -2.73
C GLU A 223 0.88 32.84 -3.24
N MET A 224 2.11 32.74 -2.70
CA MET A 224 3.05 31.69 -3.08
C MET A 224 2.53 30.29 -2.75
N HIS A 225 1.96 30.10 -1.55
CA HIS A 225 1.38 28.81 -1.16
C HIS A 225 0.17 28.44 -2.02
N LEU A 226 -0.72 29.38 -2.33
CA LEU A 226 -1.87 29.11 -3.18
C LEU A 226 -1.47 28.80 -4.62
N ALA A 227 -0.50 29.51 -5.19
CA ALA A 227 0.06 29.20 -6.51
C ALA A 227 0.62 27.77 -6.57
N HIS A 228 1.34 27.35 -5.51
CA HIS A 228 1.85 25.96 -5.42
C HIS A 228 0.72 24.93 -5.29
N VAL A 229 -0.33 25.21 -4.51
CA VAL A 229 -1.54 24.36 -4.43
C VAL A 229 -2.21 24.21 -5.80
N ASP A 230 -2.34 25.29 -6.56
CA ASP A 230 -2.94 25.27 -7.90
C ASP A 230 -2.10 24.44 -8.87
N GLN A 231 -0.77 24.58 -8.83
CA GLN A 231 0.15 23.77 -9.63
C GLN A 231 0.03 22.28 -9.28
N LEU A 232 0.03 21.93 -7.98
CA LEU A 232 -0.12 20.54 -7.53
C LEU A 232 -1.48 19.98 -7.95
N THR A 233 -2.54 20.78 -7.90
CA THR A 233 -3.88 20.36 -8.32
C THR A 233 -3.91 20.04 -9.82
N ALA A 234 -3.35 20.92 -10.67
CA ALA A 234 -3.25 20.66 -12.11
C ALA A 234 -2.42 19.41 -12.44
N LEU A 235 -1.33 19.15 -11.71
CA LEU A 235 -0.53 17.93 -11.88
C LEU A 235 -1.30 16.69 -11.47
N ILE A 236 -2.09 16.74 -10.38
CA ILE A 236 -2.94 15.63 -9.95
C ILE A 236 -4.01 15.34 -11.01
N GLU A 237 -4.64 16.34 -11.56
CA GLU A 237 -5.65 16.18 -12.61
C GLU A 237 -5.07 15.52 -13.89
N ARG A 238 -3.86 15.92 -14.29
CA ARG A 238 -3.16 15.28 -15.40
C ARG A 238 -2.85 13.80 -15.12
N LEU A 239 -2.39 13.48 -13.91
CA LEU A 239 -2.15 12.07 -13.53
C LEU A 239 -3.46 11.29 -13.46
N ASP A 240 -4.56 11.93 -13.04
CA ASP A 240 -5.87 11.30 -12.99
C ASP A 240 -6.35 10.89 -14.39
N ALA A 241 -6.14 11.76 -15.40
CA ALA A 241 -6.47 11.44 -16.80
C ALA A 241 -5.62 10.28 -17.34
N GLU A 242 -4.31 10.29 -17.09
CA GLU A 242 -3.41 9.21 -17.52
C GLU A 242 -3.74 7.88 -16.83
N ILE A 243 -4.04 7.91 -15.52
CA ILE A 243 -4.46 6.70 -14.78
C ILE A 243 -5.77 6.16 -15.36
N ASP A 244 -6.72 7.04 -15.67
CA ASP A 244 -8.01 6.63 -16.25
C ASP A 244 -7.80 5.93 -17.61
N GLU A 245 -6.88 6.41 -18.46
CA GLU A 245 -6.52 5.80 -19.74
C GLU A 245 -5.86 4.42 -19.55
N VAL A 246 -4.84 4.33 -18.70
CA VAL A 246 -4.14 3.07 -18.43
C VAL A 246 -5.05 2.04 -17.75
N MET A 247 -6.07 2.49 -17.00
CA MET A 247 -7.05 1.61 -16.35
C MET A 247 -8.12 1.02 -17.27
N VAL A 248 -8.26 1.49 -18.51
CA VAL A 248 -9.29 1.00 -19.45
C VAL A 248 -9.33 -0.54 -19.56
N PRO A 249 -8.20 -1.26 -19.72
CA PRO A 249 -8.21 -2.73 -19.80
C PRO A 249 -8.65 -3.43 -18.50
N PHE A 250 -8.64 -2.72 -17.37
CA PHE A 250 -8.92 -3.25 -16.03
C PHE A 250 -10.26 -2.73 -15.48
N GLY A 251 -11.13 -2.19 -16.34
CA GLY A 251 -12.37 -1.54 -15.95
C GLY A 251 -13.30 -2.47 -15.16
N GLU A 252 -13.50 -3.71 -15.63
CA GLU A 252 -14.34 -4.69 -14.95
C GLU A 252 -13.81 -5.07 -13.57
N GLN A 253 -12.50 -5.33 -13.46
CA GLN A 253 -11.86 -5.68 -12.20
C GLN A 253 -11.96 -4.51 -11.20
N SER A 254 -11.77 -3.28 -11.70
CA SER A 254 -11.96 -2.07 -10.90
C SER A 254 -13.39 -1.94 -10.39
N LEU A 255 -14.40 -2.18 -11.22
CA LEU A 255 -15.80 -2.15 -10.81
C LEU A 255 -16.12 -3.24 -9.78
N ARG A 256 -15.62 -4.45 -9.96
CA ARG A 256 -15.77 -5.54 -8.97
C ARG A 256 -15.19 -5.14 -7.61
N LEU A 257 -13.98 -4.56 -7.59
CA LEU A 257 -13.35 -4.08 -6.35
C LEU A 257 -14.15 -2.95 -5.69
N GLN A 258 -14.77 -2.07 -6.46
CA GLN A 258 -15.59 -0.98 -5.94
C GLN A 258 -16.91 -1.44 -5.29
N THR A 259 -17.31 -2.69 -5.47
CA THR A 259 -18.44 -3.26 -4.73
C THR A 259 -18.15 -3.47 -3.25
N ILE A 260 -16.86 -3.49 -2.86
CA ILE A 260 -16.44 -3.61 -1.46
C ILE A 260 -16.72 -2.30 -0.73
N PRO A 261 -17.49 -2.27 0.37
CA PRO A 261 -17.69 -1.07 1.16
C PRO A 261 -16.36 -0.42 1.58
N GLY A 262 -16.20 0.86 1.27
CA GLY A 262 -14.99 1.63 1.55
C GLY A 262 -13.93 1.60 0.44
N VAL A 263 -14.11 0.80 -0.61
CA VAL A 263 -13.23 0.78 -1.79
C VAL A 263 -13.87 1.62 -2.89
N GLY A 264 -13.44 2.88 -3.03
CA GLY A 264 -13.82 3.73 -4.15
C GLY A 264 -12.84 3.60 -5.32
N LYS A 265 -13.11 4.31 -6.44
CA LYS A 265 -12.33 4.28 -7.68
C LYS A 265 -10.82 4.34 -7.43
N ARG A 266 -10.35 5.33 -6.66
CA ARG A 266 -8.91 5.54 -6.40
C ARG A 266 -8.24 4.41 -5.61
N ILE A 267 -8.97 3.81 -4.68
CA ILE A 267 -8.47 2.64 -3.93
C ILE A 267 -8.42 1.40 -4.83
N ALA A 268 -9.42 1.20 -5.68
CA ALA A 268 -9.44 0.10 -6.65
C ALA A 268 -8.26 0.20 -7.64
N GLU A 269 -7.96 1.41 -8.15
CA GLU A 269 -6.79 1.68 -9.00
C GLU A 269 -5.48 1.31 -8.30
N VAL A 270 -5.32 1.69 -7.03
CA VAL A 270 -4.12 1.32 -6.24
C VAL A 270 -4.05 -0.19 -6.03
N ILE A 271 -5.16 -0.86 -5.74
CA ILE A 271 -5.18 -2.32 -5.59
C ILE A 271 -4.72 -2.98 -6.90
N VAL A 272 -5.30 -2.61 -8.05
CA VAL A 272 -4.90 -3.14 -9.37
C VAL A 272 -3.42 -2.84 -9.66
N ALA A 273 -2.97 -1.62 -9.39
CA ALA A 273 -1.58 -1.21 -9.59
C ALA A 273 -0.58 -2.04 -8.77
N GLU A 274 -0.93 -2.38 -7.53
CA GLU A 274 0.00 -3.04 -6.62
C GLU A 274 -0.01 -4.57 -6.72
N ILE A 275 -1.16 -5.19 -6.97
CA ILE A 275 -1.25 -6.65 -7.01
C ILE A 275 -1.47 -7.22 -8.43
N GLY A 276 -1.80 -6.36 -9.41
CA GLY A 276 -2.27 -6.80 -10.72
C GLY A 276 -3.67 -7.39 -10.66
N VAL A 277 -4.09 -8.02 -11.75
CA VAL A 277 -5.40 -8.70 -11.86
C VAL A 277 -5.27 -10.22 -11.99
N ASP A 278 -4.09 -10.71 -12.36
CA ASP A 278 -3.78 -12.15 -12.45
C ASP A 278 -3.42 -12.71 -11.07
N MET A 279 -4.41 -13.35 -10.45
CA MET A 279 -4.24 -13.96 -9.13
C MET A 279 -3.50 -15.30 -9.14
N SER A 280 -3.16 -15.88 -10.29
CA SER A 280 -2.31 -17.08 -10.38
C SER A 280 -0.95 -16.88 -9.71
N ARG A 281 -0.48 -15.62 -9.67
CA ARG A 281 0.75 -15.18 -8.99
C ARG A 281 0.68 -15.34 -7.47
N PHE A 282 -0.51 -15.38 -6.91
CA PHE A 282 -0.75 -15.56 -5.48
C PHE A 282 -1.67 -16.77 -5.26
N PRO A 283 -1.13 -17.98 -5.11
CA PRO A 283 -1.90 -19.23 -5.05
C PRO A 283 -3.03 -19.24 -4.01
N THR A 284 -2.93 -18.42 -2.97
CA THR A 284 -3.99 -18.22 -1.98
C THR A 284 -4.03 -16.77 -1.50
N ALA A 285 -5.17 -16.33 -0.98
CA ALA A 285 -5.29 -15.03 -0.33
C ALA A 285 -4.27 -14.82 0.82
N GLY A 286 -3.87 -15.90 1.49
CA GLY A 286 -2.83 -15.88 2.52
C GLY A 286 -1.44 -15.54 1.96
N HIS A 287 -1.09 -16.02 0.77
CA HIS A 287 0.16 -15.65 0.08
C HIS A 287 0.17 -14.16 -0.27
N LEU A 288 -0.94 -13.64 -0.82
CA LEU A 288 -1.09 -12.23 -1.10
C LEU A 288 -0.97 -11.38 0.18
N ALA A 289 -1.67 -11.73 1.24
CA ALA A 289 -1.63 -11.01 2.51
C ALA A 289 -0.22 -11.03 3.16
N SER A 290 0.50 -12.14 3.02
CA SER A 290 1.89 -12.26 3.49
C SER A 290 2.84 -11.38 2.67
N TRP A 291 2.71 -11.39 1.34
CA TRP A 291 3.48 -10.54 0.44
C TRP A 291 3.22 -9.04 0.72
N ALA A 292 1.96 -8.65 0.88
CA ALA A 292 1.57 -7.28 1.22
C ALA A 292 2.03 -6.84 2.62
N GLY A 293 2.54 -7.76 3.45
CA GLY A 293 2.91 -7.48 4.85
C GLY A 293 1.71 -7.15 5.73
N MET A 294 0.52 -7.68 5.39
CA MET A 294 -0.72 -7.47 6.16
C MET A 294 -0.97 -8.59 7.18
N CYS A 295 -0.17 -9.64 7.20
CA CYS A 295 -0.25 -10.70 8.21
C CYS A 295 0.45 -10.29 9.52
N PRO A 296 -0.06 -10.71 10.69
CA PRO A 296 0.66 -10.55 11.94
C PRO A 296 1.96 -11.37 11.90
N GLY A 297 3.03 -10.83 12.48
CA GLY A 297 4.27 -11.57 12.66
C GLY A 297 4.08 -12.68 13.68
N ASN A 298 4.71 -13.82 13.44
CA ASN A 298 4.80 -14.91 14.42
C ASN A 298 6.25 -14.99 14.92
N HIS A 299 6.53 -14.30 16.01
CA HIS A 299 7.79 -14.37 16.74
C HIS A 299 7.55 -15.10 18.05
N GLU A 300 7.62 -16.42 18.00
CA GLU A 300 7.50 -17.28 19.15
C GLU A 300 8.78 -18.11 19.31
N SER A 301 9.30 -18.21 20.52
CA SER A 301 10.45 -19.02 20.87
C SER A 301 10.22 -19.62 22.24
N ALA A 302 10.34 -20.95 22.36
CA ALA A 302 10.13 -21.71 23.58
C ALA A 302 8.77 -21.41 24.26
N GLY A 303 7.68 -21.34 23.48
CA GLY A 303 6.32 -21.04 23.97
C GLY A 303 6.08 -19.57 24.36
N LYS A 304 7.09 -18.71 24.26
CA LYS A 304 6.95 -17.26 24.59
C LYS A 304 6.78 -16.43 23.30
N ARG A 305 5.63 -15.78 23.17
CA ARG A 305 5.34 -14.86 22.08
C ARG A 305 6.06 -13.52 22.32
N ARG A 306 7.03 -13.18 21.47
CA ARG A 306 7.86 -11.96 21.61
C ARG A 306 7.23 -10.75 20.93
N SER A 307 6.67 -10.90 19.72
CA SER A 307 6.05 -9.78 18.98
C SER A 307 5.06 -10.29 17.94
N GLY A 308 3.92 -9.60 17.81
CA GLY A 308 2.95 -9.77 16.73
C GLY A 308 3.04 -8.66 15.66
N ARG A 309 4.15 -7.90 15.60
CA ARG A 309 4.32 -6.83 14.62
C ARG A 309 4.30 -7.40 13.19
N ALA A 310 3.50 -6.80 12.31
CA ALA A 310 3.47 -7.16 10.89
C ALA A 310 4.85 -6.93 10.25
N ARG A 311 5.20 -7.79 9.30
CA ARG A 311 6.44 -7.67 8.51
C ARG A 311 6.40 -6.42 7.63
N LYS A 312 7.57 -5.99 7.15
CA LYS A 312 7.65 -5.01 6.06
C LYS A 312 7.01 -5.65 4.81
N GLY A 313 6.22 -4.89 4.10
CA GLY A 313 5.55 -5.30 2.87
C GLY A 313 5.27 -4.06 2.02
N ASP A 314 4.38 -4.17 1.04
CA ASP A 314 4.05 -3.05 0.16
C ASP A 314 3.39 -1.91 0.95
N HIS A 315 4.09 -0.76 0.99
CA HIS A 315 3.64 0.39 1.77
C HIS A 315 2.42 1.07 1.13
N ALA A 316 2.40 1.22 -0.20
CA ALA A 316 1.33 1.92 -0.91
C ALA A 316 0.00 1.16 -0.78
N LEU A 317 0.03 -0.15 -1.00
CA LEU A 317 -1.14 -1.02 -0.83
C LEU A 317 -1.65 -0.99 0.62
N ARG A 318 -0.77 -1.06 1.61
CA ARG A 318 -1.15 -1.03 3.04
C ARG A 318 -1.83 0.27 3.44
N VAL A 319 -1.32 1.41 2.95
CA VAL A 319 -1.94 2.72 3.19
C VAL A 319 -3.33 2.77 2.56
N ALA A 320 -3.47 2.38 1.29
CA ALA A 320 -4.75 2.36 0.59
C ALA A 320 -5.78 1.45 1.28
N LEU A 321 -5.37 0.25 1.70
CA LEU A 321 -6.25 -0.68 2.43
C LEU A 321 -6.64 -0.16 3.82
N CYS A 322 -5.77 0.57 4.51
CA CYS A 322 -6.13 1.23 5.77
C CYS A 322 -7.12 2.38 5.54
N GLU A 323 -6.97 3.17 4.47
CA GLU A 323 -7.92 4.22 4.08
C GLU A 323 -9.30 3.60 3.75
N ALA A 324 -9.32 2.52 2.96
CA ALA A 324 -10.53 1.75 2.67
C ALA A 324 -11.19 1.22 3.95
N ALA A 325 -10.40 0.68 4.89
CA ALA A 325 -10.89 0.17 6.16
C ALA A 325 -11.54 1.26 7.02
N TRP A 326 -10.97 2.47 7.06
CA TRP A 326 -11.58 3.60 7.75
C TRP A 326 -12.88 4.06 7.09
N ALA A 327 -12.97 4.03 5.77
CA ALA A 327 -14.20 4.34 5.03
C ALA A 327 -15.27 3.27 5.28
N ALA A 328 -14.90 1.98 5.17
CA ALA A 328 -15.78 0.85 5.45
C ALA A 328 -16.33 0.86 6.89
N ALA A 329 -15.50 1.23 7.87
CA ALA A 329 -15.90 1.33 9.28
C ALA A 329 -17.02 2.36 9.51
N ARG A 330 -17.14 3.37 8.63
CA ARG A 330 -18.17 4.42 8.68
C ARG A 330 -19.42 4.10 7.86
N THR A 331 -19.35 3.11 6.99
CA THR A 331 -20.50 2.66 6.18
C THR A 331 -21.50 1.93 7.09
N LYS A 332 -22.74 2.42 7.16
CA LYS A 332 -23.77 1.84 8.05
C LYS A 332 -24.21 0.47 7.56
N ASP A 333 -24.62 -0.35 8.50
CA ASP A 333 -25.30 -1.64 8.30
C ASP A 333 -24.58 -2.66 7.41
N THR A 334 -23.24 -2.57 7.34
CA THR A 334 -22.39 -3.52 6.60
C THR A 334 -21.65 -4.47 7.52
N TYR A 335 -21.31 -5.66 6.98
CA TYR A 335 -20.44 -6.64 7.65
C TYR A 335 -19.09 -6.03 8.04
N LEU A 336 -18.45 -5.26 7.15
CA LEU A 336 -17.14 -4.68 7.42
C LEU A 336 -17.20 -3.66 8.56
N SER A 337 -18.25 -2.85 8.66
CA SER A 337 -18.43 -1.94 9.79
C SER A 337 -18.68 -2.68 11.11
N ALA A 338 -19.44 -3.78 11.07
CA ALA A 338 -19.64 -4.64 12.22
C ALA A 338 -18.34 -5.34 12.66
N GLN A 339 -17.54 -5.81 11.70
CA GLN A 339 -16.22 -6.40 11.97
C GLN A 339 -15.26 -5.41 12.60
N PHE A 340 -15.21 -4.16 12.09
CA PHE A 340 -14.41 -3.11 12.70
C PHE A 340 -14.79 -2.89 14.17
N ARG A 341 -16.10 -2.75 14.47
CA ARG A 341 -16.59 -2.57 15.85
C ARG A 341 -16.24 -3.75 16.75
N HIS A 342 -16.32 -4.98 16.22
CA HIS A 342 -15.93 -6.20 16.93
C HIS A 342 -14.43 -6.21 17.25
N LEU A 343 -13.57 -5.94 16.26
CA LEU A 343 -12.11 -5.88 16.42
C LEU A 343 -11.68 -4.76 17.36
N ARG A 344 -12.27 -3.57 17.24
CA ARG A 344 -12.00 -2.44 18.12
C ARG A 344 -12.27 -2.79 19.60
N ARG A 345 -13.40 -3.44 19.89
CA ARG A 345 -13.73 -3.92 21.25
C ARG A 345 -12.69 -4.93 21.75
N ARG A 346 -12.28 -5.87 20.89
CA ARG A 346 -11.28 -6.89 21.23
C ARG A 346 -9.90 -6.30 21.51
N PHE A 347 -9.49 -5.26 20.80
CA PHE A 347 -8.19 -4.62 20.99
C PHE A 347 -8.18 -3.60 22.15
N GLY A 348 -9.32 -3.19 22.67
CA GLY A 348 -9.45 -2.27 23.79
C GLY A 348 -9.08 -0.82 23.49
N LYS A 349 -8.72 -0.05 24.52
CA LYS A 349 -8.39 1.37 24.40
C LYS A 349 -7.22 1.59 23.45
N GLY A 350 -7.38 2.51 22.47
CA GLY A 350 -6.37 2.77 21.43
C GLY A 350 -6.26 1.70 20.34
N GLY A 351 -7.20 0.74 20.28
CA GLY A 351 -7.22 -0.36 19.31
C GLY A 351 -7.66 0.01 17.89
N ASP A 352 -8.08 1.26 17.66
CA ASP A 352 -8.66 1.69 16.37
C ASP A 352 -7.72 1.45 15.18
N LYS A 353 -6.44 1.83 15.30
CA LYS A 353 -5.44 1.61 14.24
C LYS A 353 -5.20 0.12 13.98
N LYS A 354 -5.21 -0.70 15.04
CA LYS A 354 -5.07 -2.17 14.90
C LYS A 354 -6.31 -2.78 14.24
N ALA A 355 -7.50 -2.30 14.58
CA ALA A 355 -8.75 -2.73 13.97
C ALA A 355 -8.80 -2.34 12.49
N ALA A 356 -8.40 -1.12 12.12
CA ALA A 356 -8.32 -0.67 10.74
C ALA A 356 -7.33 -1.52 9.92
N PHE A 357 -6.15 -1.83 10.49
CA PHE A 357 -5.18 -2.69 9.82
C PHE A 357 -5.71 -4.13 9.62
N ALA A 358 -6.36 -4.71 10.62
CA ALA A 358 -6.97 -6.04 10.52
C ALA A 358 -8.15 -6.06 9.53
N LEU A 359 -8.94 -4.98 9.47
CA LEU A 359 -10.00 -4.84 8.47
C LEU A 359 -9.42 -4.67 7.07
N GLY A 360 -8.33 -3.91 6.91
CA GLY A 360 -7.59 -3.81 5.64
C GLY A 360 -7.09 -5.17 5.14
N HIS A 361 -6.61 -6.03 6.04
CA HIS A 361 -6.31 -7.43 5.70
C HIS A 361 -7.56 -8.16 5.17
N THR A 362 -8.71 -8.01 5.82
CA THR A 362 -9.97 -8.64 5.35
C THR A 362 -10.36 -8.12 3.97
N ILE A 363 -10.25 -6.81 3.72
CA ILE A 363 -10.52 -6.21 2.40
C ILE A 363 -9.58 -6.80 1.35
N LEU A 364 -8.30 -6.99 1.64
CA LEU A 364 -7.35 -7.60 0.72
C LEU A 364 -7.70 -9.06 0.38
N VAL A 365 -8.12 -9.83 1.38
CA VAL A 365 -8.60 -11.22 1.19
C VAL A 365 -9.85 -11.24 0.30
N ILE A 366 -10.80 -10.36 0.55
CA ILE A 366 -12.01 -10.22 -0.28
C ILE A 366 -11.60 -9.84 -1.71
N ALA A 367 -10.73 -8.86 -1.90
CA ALA A 367 -10.24 -8.45 -3.23
C ALA A 367 -9.62 -9.62 -4.00
N TRP A 368 -8.82 -10.47 -3.33
CA TRP A 368 -8.27 -11.68 -3.93
C TRP A 368 -9.37 -12.63 -4.43
N HIS A 369 -10.39 -12.88 -3.61
CA HIS A 369 -11.51 -13.74 -4.00
C HIS A 369 -12.33 -13.17 -5.16
N LEU A 370 -12.61 -11.85 -5.16
CA LEU A 370 -13.37 -11.21 -6.24
C LEU A 370 -12.61 -11.25 -7.57
N LEU A 371 -11.29 -11.06 -7.55
CA LEU A 371 -10.45 -11.12 -8.75
C LEU A 371 -10.26 -12.56 -9.24
N THR A 372 -10.15 -13.54 -8.33
CA THR A 372 -9.98 -14.96 -8.69
C THR A 372 -11.26 -15.58 -9.24
N ASN A 373 -12.42 -15.28 -8.62
CA ASN A 373 -13.69 -15.91 -8.95
C ASN A 373 -14.54 -15.06 -9.91
N GLU A 374 -14.03 -13.92 -10.35
CA GLU A 374 -14.73 -12.96 -11.20
C GLU A 374 -16.10 -12.53 -10.68
N SER A 375 -16.24 -12.45 -9.37
CA SER A 375 -17.51 -12.16 -8.67
C SER A 375 -17.54 -10.74 -8.10
N THR A 376 -18.70 -10.32 -7.59
CA THR A 376 -18.90 -9.07 -6.85
C THR A 376 -19.03 -9.35 -5.36
N TYR A 377 -18.83 -8.30 -4.54
CA TYR A 377 -18.97 -8.43 -3.09
C TYR A 377 -20.42 -8.55 -2.67
N GLU A 378 -20.71 -9.56 -1.86
CA GLU A 378 -22.00 -9.74 -1.20
C GLU A 378 -21.86 -9.41 0.29
N ASP A 379 -22.65 -8.46 0.77
CA ASP A 379 -22.57 -8.01 2.16
C ASP A 379 -23.33 -8.98 3.09
N LEU A 380 -22.64 -9.46 4.11
CA LEU A 380 -23.19 -10.39 5.11
C LEU A 380 -24.09 -9.71 6.16
N GLY A 381 -24.20 -8.38 6.09
CA GLY A 381 -25.01 -7.55 6.97
C GLY A 381 -24.36 -7.12 8.27
N GLY A 382 -24.83 -6.00 8.81
CA GLY A 382 -24.31 -5.38 10.03
C GLY A 382 -24.58 -6.19 11.32
N ASP A 383 -25.47 -7.14 11.29
CA ASP A 383 -25.87 -8.03 12.39
C ASP A 383 -25.15 -9.39 12.39
N TYR A 384 -24.23 -9.64 11.43
CA TYR A 384 -23.51 -10.90 11.26
C TYR A 384 -22.92 -11.46 12.55
N PHE A 385 -22.23 -10.64 13.34
CA PHE A 385 -21.61 -11.06 14.59
C PHE A 385 -22.64 -11.32 15.70
N ALA A 386 -23.81 -10.68 15.65
CA ALA A 386 -24.91 -10.95 16.58
C ALA A 386 -25.56 -12.30 16.26
N ARG A 387 -25.78 -12.61 14.97
CA ARG A 387 -26.31 -13.90 14.52
C ARG A 387 -25.35 -15.06 14.75
N ARG A 388 -24.04 -14.84 14.54
CA ARG A 388 -23.00 -15.86 14.71
C ARG A 388 -22.70 -16.22 16.16
N ASN A 389 -22.95 -15.30 17.11
CA ASN A 389 -22.86 -15.65 18.52
C ASN A 389 -23.91 -16.71 18.83
N HIS A 390 -23.51 -17.98 18.73
CA HIS A 390 -24.37 -19.11 19.06
C HIS A 390 -25.12 -18.81 20.36
N SER A 391 -26.43 -18.87 20.33
CA SER A 391 -27.32 -18.68 21.49
C SER A 391 -26.77 -19.41 22.72
N GLU A 392 -26.25 -20.59 22.55
CA GLU A 392 -25.66 -21.43 23.58
C GLU A 392 -24.36 -20.83 24.23
N THR A 393 -23.47 -20.26 23.45
CA THR A 393 -22.25 -19.65 24.00
C THR A 393 -22.58 -18.35 24.77
N ARG A 394 -23.53 -17.57 24.25
CA ARG A 394 -24.03 -16.37 24.92
C ARG A 394 -24.81 -16.73 26.16
N LYS A 395 -25.65 -17.77 26.11
CA LYS A 395 -26.37 -18.32 27.25
C LYS A 395 -25.44 -18.75 28.36
N ARG A 396 -24.41 -19.57 28.07
CA ARG A 396 -23.39 -19.99 29.05
C ARG A 396 -22.64 -18.79 29.66
N HIS A 397 -22.33 -17.79 28.85
CA HIS A 397 -21.64 -16.58 29.35
C HIS A 397 -22.53 -15.77 30.31
N LEU A 398 -23.82 -15.57 29.96
CA LEU A 398 -24.79 -14.87 30.79
C LEU A 398 -25.05 -15.64 32.09
N ILE A 399 -25.18 -16.99 32.02
CA ILE A 399 -25.32 -17.85 33.20
C ILE A 399 -24.12 -17.65 34.14
N ARG A 400 -22.88 -17.76 33.66
CA ARG A 400 -21.68 -17.54 34.46
C ARG A 400 -21.61 -16.15 35.09
N GLN A 401 -22.07 -15.11 34.38
CA GLN A 401 -22.10 -13.75 34.93
C GLN A 401 -23.12 -13.63 36.09
N LEU A 402 -24.29 -14.25 35.94
CA LEU A 402 -25.32 -14.25 36.99
C LEU A 402 -24.89 -15.11 38.19
N GLU A 403 -24.25 -16.26 37.95
CA GLU A 403 -23.69 -17.10 39.03
C GLU A 403 -22.57 -16.37 39.78
N ALA A 404 -21.72 -15.61 39.09
CA ALA A 404 -20.68 -14.77 39.73
C ALA A 404 -21.28 -13.65 40.64
N LEU A 405 -22.51 -13.24 40.36
CA LEU A 405 -23.28 -12.31 41.18
C LEU A 405 -24.08 -13.03 42.31
N GLY A 406 -23.79 -14.31 42.56
CA GLY A 406 -24.43 -15.10 43.61
C GLY A 406 -25.87 -15.51 43.29
N LYS A 407 -26.28 -15.53 42.01
CA LYS A 407 -27.61 -15.93 41.59
C LYS A 407 -27.64 -17.37 41.07
N ILE A 408 -28.60 -18.16 41.48
CA ILE A 408 -28.90 -19.48 40.90
C ILE A 408 -29.70 -19.25 39.62
N VAL A 409 -29.20 -19.73 38.49
CA VAL A 409 -29.81 -19.49 37.18
C VAL A 409 -30.45 -20.77 36.65
N THR A 410 -31.76 -20.78 36.50
CA THR A 410 -32.48 -21.85 35.83
C THR A 410 -33.02 -21.35 34.50
N VAL A 411 -32.59 -21.98 33.39
CA VAL A 411 -33.02 -21.60 32.03
C VAL A 411 -34.12 -22.53 31.57
N LYS A 412 -35.28 -21.97 31.28
CA LYS A 412 -36.40 -22.70 30.67
C LYS A 412 -36.53 -22.30 29.18
N PRO A 413 -36.92 -23.21 28.27
CA PRO A 413 -37.25 -22.83 26.91
C PRO A 413 -38.38 -21.77 26.93
N ALA A 414 -38.30 -20.79 26.05
CA ALA A 414 -39.41 -19.88 25.80
C ALA A 414 -40.54 -20.68 25.12
N ALA A 415 -41.76 -20.47 25.57
CA ALA A 415 -42.92 -21.10 24.97
C ALA A 415 -43.16 -20.59 23.56
#